data_3902156fd17da743d78e66d3e234845b
#
_entry.id   3902156fd17da743d78e66d3e234845b
#
_cell.length_a   1.000
_cell.length_b   1.000
_cell.length_c   1.000
_cell.angle_alpha   90.00
_cell.angle_beta   90.00
_cell.angle_gamma   90.00
#
_symmetry.space_group_name_H-M   'P 1'
#
loop_
_entity.id
_entity.type
_entity.pdbx_description
1 polymer ?
#
loop_
_entity_poly.entity_id
_entity_poly.type
_entity_poly.pdbx_seq_one_letter_code
_entity_poly.pdbx_strand_id
1 'polypeptide(L)'
;IRLVIGDYANSGFDSAVFIAAGSFTTTLDLGEDQIICTGDIVQLDTNLDNTFTFTWFENGNSIPGETSSTYTVTQAGTYSVEAVRGTCIITDTIVFTDLAVTNPQDLLTCNTGAASYNFDLTVNNETTLGIDTAIYDVFYYESPADIVANNPIPAGNLASYPSAGGQTIYIKIFNTITGNFCDAEYPFDLIVTNAVVATQPNPISICEGQGSTNYAFTNTTTDEVLNGQSPANYTVTYYNSVGDATSGVNPITSIAIPNGTTTITVGIRIQDNSNPSCFDV
;
A
#
# COMPACT_ATOMS: atom_id res chain seq x y z
N ILE A 1 -33.37 38.29 -1.35
CA ILE A 1 -33.02 39.38 -2.30
C ILE A 1 -34.29 40.24 -2.46
N ARG A 2 -34.19 41.54 -2.21
CA ARG A 2 -35.29 42.48 -2.41
C ARG A 2 -34.99 43.30 -3.66
N LEU A 3 -35.70 43.05 -4.76
CA LEU A 3 -35.63 43.86 -5.95
C LEU A 3 -36.66 45.00 -5.80
N VAL A 4 -36.20 46.23 -5.84
CA VAL A 4 -37.07 47.40 -5.84
C VAL A 4 -36.93 48.06 -7.21
N ILE A 5 -37.99 48.06 -7.97
CA ILE A 5 -38.10 48.82 -9.22
C ILE A 5 -38.86 50.10 -8.89
N GLY A 6 -38.18 51.24 -8.98
CA GLY A 6 -38.81 52.53 -8.81
C GLY A 6 -39.09 53.16 -10.16
N ASP A 7 -40.36 53.56 -10.40
CA ASP A 7 -40.73 54.47 -11.48
C ASP A 7 -40.54 55.90 -11.01
N TYR A 8 -39.80 56.68 -11.76
CA TYR A 8 -39.64 58.09 -11.51
C TYR A 8 -40.52 58.82 -12.52
N ALA A 9 -41.60 59.41 -12.01
CA ALA A 9 -42.68 60.00 -12.67
C ALA A 9 -42.33 60.77 -13.99
N ASN A 10 -42.46 60.11 -15.11
CA ASN A 10 -42.84 60.74 -16.36
C ASN A 10 -43.76 59.80 -17.16
N SER A 11 -44.78 60.29 -17.69
CA SER A 11 -45.94 59.63 -18.28
C SER A 11 -45.63 59.00 -19.67
N GLY A 12 -44.58 58.19 -19.84
CA GLY A 12 -44.30 57.79 -21.19
C GLY A 12 -43.73 56.42 -21.42
N PHE A 13 -43.12 55.78 -20.44
CA PHE A 13 -42.49 54.45 -20.64
C PHE A 13 -42.48 53.62 -19.34
N ASP A 14 -43.15 52.48 -19.36
CA ASP A 14 -43.06 51.48 -18.27
C ASP A 14 -41.75 50.77 -18.37
N SER A 15 -40.95 50.77 -17.30
CA SER A 15 -39.75 49.98 -17.18
C SER A 15 -40.12 48.64 -16.61
N ALA A 16 -39.91 47.58 -17.37
CA ALA A 16 -40.09 46.21 -16.91
C ALA A 16 -38.73 45.49 -16.83
N VAL A 17 -38.48 44.84 -15.71
CA VAL A 17 -37.36 43.92 -15.56
C VAL A 17 -37.89 42.49 -15.58
N PHE A 18 -37.47 41.72 -16.55
CA PHE A 18 -37.84 40.32 -16.66
C PHE A 18 -36.75 39.50 -15.97
N ILE A 19 -37.13 38.77 -14.93
CA ILE A 19 -36.29 37.83 -14.24
C ILE A 19 -36.65 36.43 -14.73
N ALA A 20 -35.73 35.74 -15.35
CA ALA A 20 -35.95 34.36 -15.76
C ALA A 20 -36.19 33.46 -14.52
N ALA A 21 -37.14 32.53 -14.64
CA ALA A 21 -37.31 31.52 -13.58
C ALA A 21 -35.97 30.79 -13.34
N GLY A 22 -35.50 30.75 -12.10
CA GLY A 22 -34.21 30.19 -11.73
C GLY A 22 -33.02 31.18 -11.69
N SER A 23 -33.25 32.49 -12.04
CA SER A 23 -32.16 33.50 -12.00
C SER A 23 -31.64 33.80 -10.59
N PHE A 24 -32.38 33.41 -9.55
CA PHE A 24 -32.02 33.57 -8.14
C PHE A 24 -32.30 32.25 -7.40
N THR A 25 -31.50 31.23 -7.69
CA THR A 25 -31.52 29.99 -6.92
C THR A 25 -30.51 30.11 -5.80
N THR A 26 -30.94 29.90 -4.57
CA THR A 26 -30.02 29.58 -3.49
C THR A 26 -29.62 28.12 -3.71
N THR A 27 -28.37 27.88 -3.98
CA THR A 27 -27.82 26.52 -4.06
C THR A 27 -27.17 26.17 -2.72
N LEU A 28 -27.31 24.94 -2.30
CA LEU A 28 -26.60 24.36 -1.20
C LEU A 28 -25.65 23.33 -1.85
N ASP A 29 -24.38 23.37 -1.46
CA ASP A 29 -23.34 22.52 -2.02
C ASP A 29 -22.36 22.21 -0.88
N LEU A 30 -22.32 20.94 -0.46
CA LEU A 30 -21.42 20.41 0.57
C LEU A 30 -20.06 19.98 0.00
N GLY A 31 -19.91 20.05 -1.33
CA GLY A 31 -18.73 19.62 -2.06
C GLY A 31 -18.83 18.21 -2.61
N GLU A 32 -17.74 17.78 -3.24
CA GLU A 32 -17.61 16.44 -3.83
C GLU A 32 -17.40 15.38 -2.75
N ASP A 33 -17.76 14.12 -3.07
CA ASP A 33 -17.49 12.96 -2.22
C ASP A 33 -16.00 12.84 -1.88
N GLN A 34 -15.70 12.45 -0.65
CA GLN A 34 -14.32 12.43 -0.12
C GLN A 34 -13.94 11.09 0.49
N ILE A 35 -12.64 10.83 0.48
CA ILE A 35 -12.05 9.75 1.27
C ILE A 35 -11.60 10.35 2.61
N ILE A 36 -11.93 9.67 3.70
CA ILE A 36 -11.57 10.06 5.07
C ILE A 36 -10.81 8.90 5.73
N CYS A 37 -9.80 9.18 6.52
CA CYS A 37 -9.19 8.18 7.37
C CYS A 37 -9.60 8.35 8.83
N THR A 38 -9.49 7.26 9.61
CA THR A 38 -9.77 7.31 11.05
C THR A 38 -8.90 8.37 11.72
N GLY A 39 -9.53 9.28 12.47
CA GLY A 39 -8.88 10.43 13.11
C GLY A 39 -9.00 11.74 12.34
N ASP A 40 -9.39 11.71 11.06
CA ASP A 40 -9.68 12.94 10.31
C ASP A 40 -10.94 13.64 10.86
N ILE A 41 -10.89 14.97 10.82
CA ILE A 41 -12.00 15.86 11.19
C ILE A 41 -12.28 16.79 10.03
N VAL A 42 -13.46 16.68 9.43
CA VAL A 42 -13.87 17.51 8.30
C VAL A 42 -15.07 18.34 8.71
N GLN A 43 -15.00 19.66 8.51
CA GLN A 43 -16.12 20.55 8.75
C GLN A 43 -16.89 20.80 7.45
N LEU A 44 -18.14 20.40 7.44
CA LEU A 44 -19.11 20.77 6.40
C LEU A 44 -19.69 22.14 6.72
N ASP A 45 -19.85 22.98 5.70
CA ASP A 45 -20.46 24.29 5.80
C ASP A 45 -21.45 24.48 4.66
N THR A 46 -22.72 24.77 4.98
CA THR A 46 -23.78 25.05 4.00
C THR A 46 -23.58 26.39 3.30
N ASN A 47 -22.72 27.26 3.83
CA ASN A 47 -22.53 28.63 3.38
C ASN A 47 -23.85 29.46 3.36
N LEU A 48 -24.84 29.02 4.13
CA LEU A 48 -26.15 29.69 4.27
C LEU A 48 -26.21 30.45 5.58
N ASP A 49 -27.00 31.56 5.55
CA ASP A 49 -27.19 32.42 6.71
C ASP A 49 -28.20 31.86 7.72
N ASN A 50 -28.30 32.50 8.88
CA ASN A 50 -29.17 32.11 9.97
C ASN A 50 -30.68 32.36 9.73
N THR A 51 -31.08 32.73 8.52
CA THR A 51 -32.51 32.80 8.13
C THR A 51 -33.05 31.43 7.73
N PHE A 52 -32.15 30.44 7.54
CA PHE A 52 -32.51 29.04 7.35
C PHE A 52 -32.50 28.27 8.68
N THR A 53 -33.33 27.24 8.77
CA THR A 53 -33.26 26.20 9.79
C THR A 53 -32.68 24.97 9.17
N PHE A 54 -31.76 24.29 9.89
CA PHE A 54 -31.02 23.15 9.40
C PHE A 54 -31.41 21.87 10.13
N THR A 55 -31.45 20.76 9.39
CA THR A 55 -31.55 19.41 9.92
C THR A 55 -30.50 18.56 9.22
N TRP A 56 -29.56 18.03 9.99
CA TRP A 56 -28.52 17.15 9.49
C TRP A 56 -28.93 15.69 9.62
N PHE A 57 -28.43 14.88 8.68
CA PHE A 57 -28.67 13.43 8.63
C PHE A 57 -27.34 12.70 8.45
N GLU A 58 -27.23 11.57 9.12
CA GLU A 58 -26.17 10.61 8.93
C GLU A 58 -26.79 9.27 8.53
N ASN A 59 -26.36 8.71 7.39
CA ASN A 59 -26.88 7.45 6.83
C ASN A 59 -28.43 7.42 6.75
N GLY A 60 -29.02 8.57 6.41
CA GLY A 60 -30.48 8.76 6.28
C GLY A 60 -31.23 8.95 7.60
N ASN A 61 -30.56 8.94 8.76
CA ASN A 61 -31.16 9.20 10.05
C ASN A 61 -30.86 10.63 10.51
N SER A 62 -31.86 11.34 11.01
CA SER A 62 -31.63 12.68 11.53
C SER A 62 -30.73 12.67 12.76
N ILE A 63 -29.81 13.65 12.83
CA ILE A 63 -28.88 13.82 13.95
C ILE A 63 -29.53 14.73 14.96
N PRO A 64 -29.94 14.24 16.15
CA PRO A 64 -30.70 15.05 17.10
C PRO A 64 -29.89 16.25 17.65
N GLY A 65 -30.46 17.44 17.60
CA GLY A 65 -29.84 18.66 18.16
C GLY A 65 -28.89 19.38 17.23
N GLU A 66 -28.55 18.82 16.07
CA GLU A 66 -27.68 19.47 15.07
C GLU A 66 -28.50 20.39 14.18
N THR A 67 -28.50 21.68 14.53
CA THR A 67 -29.28 22.74 13.87
C THR A 67 -28.39 23.88 13.34
N SER A 68 -27.07 23.71 13.39
CA SER A 68 -26.10 24.68 12.88
C SER A 68 -26.02 24.66 11.35
N SER A 69 -25.57 25.76 10.74
CA SER A 69 -25.20 25.80 9.32
C SER A 69 -23.97 24.97 9.00
N THR A 70 -23.24 24.49 10.02
CA THR A 70 -22.04 23.66 9.91
C THR A 70 -22.22 22.35 10.65
N TYR A 71 -21.57 21.30 10.16
CA TYR A 71 -21.51 20.00 10.84
C TYR A 71 -20.08 19.43 10.78
N THR A 72 -19.65 18.75 11.84
CA THR A 72 -18.32 18.15 11.92
C THR A 72 -18.41 16.64 11.69
N VAL A 73 -17.81 16.17 10.60
CA VAL A 73 -17.68 14.75 10.25
C VAL A 73 -16.42 14.19 10.87
N THR A 74 -16.52 13.01 11.52
CA THR A 74 -15.41 12.31 12.15
C THR A 74 -15.30 10.83 11.73
N GLN A 75 -16.20 10.35 10.89
CA GLN A 75 -16.24 8.97 10.41
C GLN A 75 -16.84 8.89 9.00
N ALA A 76 -16.55 7.81 8.30
CA ALA A 76 -17.14 7.52 7.00
C ALA A 76 -18.66 7.34 7.11
N GLY A 77 -19.37 7.79 6.08
CA GLY A 77 -20.83 7.72 6.04
C GLY A 77 -21.40 8.64 4.97
N THR A 78 -22.72 8.58 4.80
CA THR A 78 -23.47 9.50 3.94
C THR A 78 -24.07 10.60 4.81
N TYR A 79 -23.65 11.82 4.58
CA TYR A 79 -24.15 13.00 5.30
C TYR A 79 -25.01 13.85 4.39
N SER A 80 -26.14 14.30 4.89
CA SER A 80 -27.00 15.23 4.15
C SER A 80 -27.57 16.28 5.07
N VAL A 81 -27.92 17.41 4.49
CA VAL A 81 -28.55 18.50 5.21
C VAL A 81 -29.81 18.96 4.46
N GLU A 82 -30.86 19.22 5.22
CA GLU A 82 -32.05 19.93 4.78
C GLU A 82 -32.03 21.33 5.38
N ALA A 83 -32.05 22.36 4.51
CA ALA A 83 -32.09 23.74 4.90
C ALA A 83 -33.45 24.33 4.48
N VAL A 84 -34.20 24.87 5.44
CA VAL A 84 -35.57 25.34 5.25
C VAL A 84 -35.69 26.84 5.55
N ARG A 85 -36.30 27.58 4.63
CA ARG A 85 -36.67 28.99 4.83
C ARG A 85 -38.07 29.26 4.28
N GLY A 86 -39.05 29.40 5.16
CA GLY A 86 -40.46 29.52 4.78
C GLY A 86 -40.98 28.24 4.10
N THR A 87 -41.33 28.31 2.82
CA THR A 87 -41.74 27.15 2.02
C THR A 87 -40.61 26.62 1.13
N CYS A 88 -39.44 27.24 1.18
CA CYS A 88 -38.27 26.79 0.40
C CYS A 88 -37.50 25.74 1.19
N ILE A 89 -37.32 24.58 0.60
CA ILE A 89 -36.51 23.49 1.12
C ILE A 89 -35.40 23.21 0.09
N ILE A 90 -34.16 23.21 0.54
CA ILE A 90 -33.01 22.86 -0.25
C ILE A 90 -32.21 21.79 0.50
N THR A 91 -31.69 20.84 -0.24
CA THR A 91 -30.93 19.69 0.32
C THR A 91 -29.69 19.46 -0.48
N ASP A 92 -28.67 18.92 0.19
CA ASP A 92 -27.50 18.35 -0.46
C ASP A 92 -26.98 17.17 0.34
N THR A 93 -26.16 16.35 -0.33
CA THR A 93 -25.64 15.09 0.22
C THR A 93 -24.18 14.92 -0.20
N ILE A 94 -23.34 14.53 0.74
CA ILE A 94 -21.94 14.18 0.53
C ILE A 94 -21.65 12.80 1.12
N VAL A 95 -20.79 12.02 0.47
CA VAL A 95 -20.37 10.69 0.93
C VAL A 95 -18.91 10.74 1.35
N PHE A 96 -18.64 10.25 2.56
CA PHE A 96 -17.30 9.97 3.03
C PHE A 96 -17.07 8.47 3.04
N THR A 97 -16.01 8.01 2.38
CA THR A 97 -15.59 6.60 2.36
C THR A 97 -14.29 6.42 3.14
N ASP A 98 -14.15 5.29 3.83
CA ASP A 98 -12.91 4.98 4.53
C ASP A 98 -11.74 4.83 3.57
N LEU A 99 -10.57 5.34 3.96
CA LEU A 99 -9.32 5.13 3.25
C LEU A 99 -8.98 3.62 3.24
N ALA A 100 -8.99 3.04 2.07
CA ALA A 100 -8.57 1.65 1.88
C ALA A 100 -7.04 1.60 1.73
N VAL A 101 -6.37 0.87 2.62
CA VAL A 101 -4.91 0.71 2.62
C VAL A 101 -4.55 -0.75 2.44
N THR A 102 -3.70 -1.04 1.46
CA THR A 102 -3.09 -2.36 1.31
C THR A 102 -2.06 -2.56 2.41
N ASN A 103 -2.06 -3.73 3.06
CA ASN A 103 -1.06 -4.03 4.09
C ASN A 103 0.35 -3.96 3.51
N PRO A 104 1.32 -3.35 4.24
CA PRO A 104 2.70 -3.35 3.84
C PRO A 104 3.26 -4.77 3.80
N GLN A 105 4.30 -4.96 3.00
CA GLN A 105 5.01 -6.24 2.87
C GLN A 105 6.15 -6.30 3.87
N ASP A 106 6.37 -7.49 4.44
CA ASP A 106 7.63 -7.76 5.16
C ASP A 106 8.81 -7.67 4.19
N LEU A 107 9.92 -7.12 4.66
CA LEU A 107 11.13 -6.97 3.87
C LEU A 107 12.13 -8.06 4.24
N LEU A 108 12.50 -8.88 3.26
CA LEU A 108 13.37 -10.02 3.46
C LEU A 108 14.75 -9.77 2.86
N THR A 109 15.80 -10.14 3.56
CA THR A 109 17.18 -10.14 3.05
C THR A 109 17.91 -11.44 3.41
N CYS A 110 18.97 -11.76 2.65
CA CYS A 110 19.73 -12.98 2.83
C CYS A 110 20.72 -12.85 3.98
N ASN A 111 20.80 -13.85 4.83
CA ASN A 111 21.83 -13.95 5.84
C ASN A 111 23.19 -14.27 5.19
N THR A 112 24.08 -13.30 5.21
CA THR A 112 25.48 -13.44 4.74
C THR A 112 26.48 -13.51 5.88
N GLY A 113 26.00 -13.59 7.13
CA GLY A 113 26.85 -13.55 8.32
C GLY A 113 27.25 -12.14 8.74
N ALA A 114 26.68 -11.10 8.12
CA ALA A 114 26.94 -9.71 8.49
C ALA A 114 26.23 -9.34 9.81
N ALA A 115 26.80 -8.37 10.55
CA ALA A 115 26.20 -7.87 11.79
C ALA A 115 24.97 -6.98 11.52
N SER A 116 24.84 -6.43 10.32
CA SER A 116 23.73 -5.56 9.91
C SER A 116 23.53 -5.67 8.40
N TYR A 117 22.30 -5.47 7.97
CA TYR A 117 21.83 -5.55 6.58
C TYR A 117 21.09 -4.25 6.23
N ASN A 118 21.09 -3.88 4.97
CA ASN A 118 20.35 -2.72 4.50
C ASN A 118 18.99 -3.15 3.93
N PHE A 119 17.94 -2.52 4.40
CA PHE A 119 16.57 -2.71 3.92
C PHE A 119 16.09 -1.44 3.22
N ASP A 120 15.41 -1.60 2.10
CA ASP A 120 14.76 -0.49 1.40
C ASP A 120 13.31 -0.36 1.89
N LEU A 121 13.08 0.54 2.85
CA LEU A 121 11.74 0.76 3.42
C LEU A 121 10.79 1.39 2.40
N THR A 122 11.32 2.04 1.35
CA THR A 122 10.51 2.71 0.31
C THR A 122 9.72 1.74 -0.57
N VAL A 123 9.97 0.44 -0.45
CA VAL A 123 9.13 -0.61 -1.06
C VAL A 123 7.68 -0.49 -0.61
N ASN A 124 7.44 -0.11 0.65
CA ASN A 124 6.12 0.09 1.24
C ASN A 124 5.67 1.57 1.16
N ASN A 125 5.80 2.19 -0.01
CA ASN A 125 5.40 3.57 -0.26
C ASN A 125 3.89 3.72 -0.54
N GLU A 126 3.44 4.94 -0.77
CA GLU A 126 2.05 5.30 -1.04
C GLU A 126 1.43 4.48 -2.19
N THR A 127 2.20 4.29 -3.27
CA THR A 127 1.75 3.50 -4.43
C THR A 127 1.53 2.03 -4.08
N THR A 128 2.45 1.43 -3.32
CA THR A 128 2.35 0.03 -2.87
C THR A 128 1.20 -0.16 -1.88
N LEU A 129 0.97 0.84 -1.02
CA LEU A 129 -0.14 0.85 -0.07
C LEU A 129 -1.48 1.16 -0.75
N GLY A 130 -1.48 1.58 -2.03
CA GLY A 130 -2.68 1.85 -2.81
C GLY A 130 -3.36 3.17 -2.45
N ILE A 131 -2.63 4.12 -1.85
CA ILE A 131 -3.15 5.43 -1.45
C ILE A 131 -2.74 6.52 -2.44
N ASP A 132 -3.52 7.60 -2.50
CA ASP A 132 -3.28 8.71 -3.43
C ASP A 132 -2.11 9.59 -2.95
N THR A 133 -1.03 9.60 -3.72
CA THR A 133 0.20 10.37 -3.47
C THR A 133 0.01 11.89 -3.51
N ALA A 134 -1.10 12.39 -4.05
CA ALA A 134 -1.43 13.81 -4.06
C ALA A 134 -2.05 14.28 -2.73
N ILE A 135 -2.60 13.33 -1.95
CA ILE A 135 -3.37 13.60 -0.73
C ILE A 135 -2.63 13.07 0.51
N TYR A 136 -1.92 11.95 0.38
CA TYR A 136 -1.34 11.25 1.51
C TYR A 136 0.18 11.12 1.38
N ASP A 137 0.86 11.33 2.51
CA ASP A 137 2.28 11.02 2.71
C ASP A 137 2.44 9.86 3.69
N VAL A 138 3.51 9.07 3.52
CA VAL A 138 3.85 7.93 4.37
C VAL A 138 5.05 8.26 5.25
N PHE A 139 4.93 7.99 6.55
CA PHE A 139 6.00 8.15 7.54
C PHE A 139 6.31 6.82 8.22
N TYR A 140 7.59 6.53 8.41
CA TYR A 140 8.09 5.29 9.01
C TYR A 140 8.66 5.55 10.41
N TYR A 141 8.39 4.62 11.33
CA TYR A 141 8.80 4.72 12.72
C TYR A 141 9.42 3.42 13.21
N GLU A 142 10.43 3.51 14.09
CA GLU A 142 11.11 2.34 14.64
C GLU A 142 10.31 1.66 15.75
N SER A 143 9.40 2.38 16.38
CA SER A 143 8.60 1.87 17.49
C SER A 143 7.29 2.68 17.68
N PRO A 144 6.29 2.12 18.41
CA PRO A 144 5.12 2.89 18.83
C PRO A 144 5.46 4.11 19.70
N ALA A 145 6.57 4.06 20.45
CA ALA A 145 7.03 5.21 21.25
C ALA A 145 7.50 6.37 20.36
N ASP A 146 8.12 6.06 19.21
CA ASP A 146 8.53 7.07 18.23
C ASP A 146 7.33 7.69 17.51
N ILE A 147 6.26 6.93 17.29
CA ILE A 147 4.98 7.45 16.79
C ILE A 147 4.43 8.50 17.75
N VAL A 148 4.35 8.17 19.05
CA VAL A 148 3.85 9.09 20.09
C VAL A 148 4.74 10.35 20.19
N ALA A 149 6.05 10.18 20.05
CA ALA A 149 7.03 11.28 20.08
C ALA A 149 7.08 12.09 18.76
N ASN A 150 6.37 11.63 17.71
CA ASN A 150 6.46 12.17 16.34
C ASN A 150 7.92 12.25 15.86
N ASN A 151 8.66 11.15 16.01
CA ASN A 151 10.05 11.00 15.64
C ASN A 151 10.23 9.99 14.50
N PRO A 152 9.86 10.34 13.25
CA PRO A 152 9.94 9.42 12.12
C PRO A 152 11.38 9.15 11.70
N ILE A 153 11.60 8.01 11.07
CA ILE A 153 12.88 7.66 10.41
C ILE A 153 13.14 8.72 9.33
N PRO A 154 14.35 9.35 9.33
CA PRO A 154 14.68 10.38 8.35
C PRO A 154 14.60 9.87 6.90
N ALA A 155 14.02 10.65 5.99
CA ALA A 155 13.83 10.27 4.59
C ALA A 155 15.12 9.80 3.90
N GLY A 156 16.27 10.38 4.25
CA GLY A 156 17.57 9.98 3.70
C GLY A 156 18.01 8.55 4.09
N ASN A 157 17.40 7.93 5.08
CA ASN A 157 17.72 6.59 5.56
C ASN A 157 16.76 5.52 5.02
N LEU A 158 15.65 5.92 4.38
CA LEU A 158 14.59 4.97 4.00
C LEU A 158 15.04 3.97 2.93
N ALA A 159 15.77 4.43 1.90
CA ALA A 159 16.22 3.56 0.81
C ALA A 159 17.35 2.59 1.20
N SER A 160 17.95 2.77 2.39
CA SER A 160 19.04 1.92 2.89
C SER A 160 19.08 1.95 4.42
N TYR A 161 18.04 1.39 5.02
CA TYR A 161 17.88 1.36 6.48
C TYR A 161 18.67 0.20 7.09
N PRO A 162 19.65 0.45 7.99
CA PRO A 162 20.47 -0.60 8.57
C PRO A 162 19.73 -1.31 9.72
N SER A 163 19.64 -2.63 9.66
CA SER A 163 19.07 -3.45 10.73
C SER A 163 19.72 -4.83 10.80
N ALA A 164 19.82 -5.41 11.98
CA ALA A 164 20.21 -6.81 12.16
C ALA A 164 19.09 -7.81 11.81
N GLY A 165 17.91 -7.33 11.47
CA GLY A 165 16.68 -8.13 11.31
C GLY A 165 15.93 -8.35 12.63
N GLY A 166 14.74 -8.90 12.53
CA GLY A 166 13.87 -9.13 13.70
C GLY A 166 13.27 -7.86 14.30
N GLN A 167 13.28 -6.76 13.54
CA GLN A 167 12.72 -5.48 13.93
C GLN A 167 11.42 -5.26 13.17
N THR A 168 10.39 -4.75 13.85
CA THR A 168 9.15 -4.26 13.24
C THR A 168 9.27 -2.76 12.99
N ILE A 169 8.90 -2.34 11.78
CA ILE A 169 8.76 -0.94 11.38
C ILE A 169 7.27 -0.62 11.30
N TYR A 170 6.90 0.58 11.68
CA TYR A 170 5.51 1.05 11.70
C TYR A 170 5.32 2.17 10.69
N ILE A 171 4.25 2.10 9.92
CA ILE A 171 3.85 3.14 9.00
C ILE A 171 2.68 3.93 9.57
N LYS A 172 2.76 5.27 9.49
CA LYS A 172 1.66 6.19 9.69
C LYS A 172 1.40 6.95 8.39
N ILE A 173 0.13 7.16 8.09
CA ILE A 173 -0.31 7.90 6.91
C ILE A 173 -0.69 9.30 7.37
N PHE A 174 -0.19 10.32 6.68
CA PHE A 174 -0.48 11.73 6.91
C PHE A 174 -1.36 12.26 5.79
N ASN A 175 -2.50 12.84 6.14
CA ASN A 175 -3.38 13.51 5.19
C ASN A 175 -2.93 14.97 5.02
N THR A 176 -2.41 15.32 3.85
CA THR A 176 -1.85 16.65 3.56
C THR A 176 -2.92 17.74 3.46
N ILE A 177 -4.18 17.36 3.20
CA ILE A 177 -5.31 18.28 3.10
C ILE A 177 -5.81 18.68 4.50
N THR A 178 -6.01 17.69 5.37
CA THR A 178 -6.48 17.94 6.76
C THR A 178 -5.35 18.36 7.69
N GLY A 179 -4.08 18.04 7.34
CA GLY A 179 -2.92 18.29 8.17
C GLY A 179 -2.79 17.35 9.36
N ASN A 180 -3.47 16.18 9.33
CA ASN A 180 -3.51 15.24 10.42
C ASN A 180 -2.96 13.86 10.02
N PHE A 181 -2.48 13.10 11.00
CA PHE A 181 -2.20 11.69 10.82
C PHE A 181 -3.48 10.86 10.97
N CYS A 182 -3.62 9.85 10.10
CA CYS A 182 -4.61 8.79 10.32
C CYS A 182 -4.28 8.03 11.61
N ASP A 183 -5.28 7.61 12.39
CA ASP A 183 -5.04 6.90 13.65
C ASP A 183 -4.44 5.51 13.44
N ALA A 184 -4.79 4.85 12.32
CA ALA A 184 -4.31 3.50 12.02
C ALA A 184 -2.78 3.43 11.87
N GLU A 185 -2.21 2.32 12.29
CA GLU A 185 -0.80 1.96 12.18
C GLU A 185 -0.66 0.71 11.32
N TYR A 186 0.36 0.69 10.45
CA TYR A 186 0.59 -0.41 9.53
C TYR A 186 1.99 -0.97 9.76
N PRO A 187 2.13 -2.03 10.60
CA PRO A 187 3.43 -2.64 10.87
C PRO A 187 3.86 -3.58 9.74
N PHE A 188 5.18 -3.72 9.58
CA PHE A 188 5.83 -4.76 8.78
C PHE A 188 7.18 -5.12 9.38
N ASP A 189 7.65 -6.34 9.09
CA ASP A 189 8.86 -6.87 9.71
C ASP A 189 10.07 -6.80 8.75
N LEU A 190 11.26 -6.55 9.34
CA LEU A 190 12.55 -6.69 8.67
C LEU A 190 13.11 -8.07 8.99
N ILE A 191 13.18 -8.94 8.00
CA ILE A 191 13.50 -10.35 8.17
C ILE A 191 14.84 -10.67 7.51
N VAL A 192 15.77 -11.20 8.28
CA VAL A 192 16.99 -11.83 7.76
C VAL A 192 16.73 -13.33 7.69
N THR A 193 16.68 -13.87 6.47
CA THR A 193 16.41 -15.31 6.25
C THR A 193 17.59 -16.17 6.70
N ASN A 194 17.40 -17.49 6.80
CA ASN A 194 18.49 -18.38 7.10
C ASN A 194 19.56 -18.33 6.02
N ALA A 195 20.82 -18.58 6.41
CA ALA A 195 21.90 -18.70 5.44
C ALA A 195 21.65 -19.90 4.52
N VAL A 196 21.81 -19.67 3.22
CA VAL A 196 21.79 -20.73 2.21
C VAL A 196 23.21 -21.16 1.95
N VAL A 197 23.51 -22.44 2.10
CA VAL A 197 24.86 -22.99 1.87
C VAL A 197 24.76 -24.23 1.00
N ALA A 198 25.33 -24.16 -0.21
CA ALA A 198 25.49 -25.32 -1.07
C ALA A 198 26.70 -26.15 -0.59
N THR A 199 26.47 -27.42 -0.29
CA THR A 199 27.58 -28.35 -0.03
C THR A 199 27.90 -29.12 -1.30
N GLN A 200 29.16 -29.16 -1.68
CA GLN A 200 29.58 -29.92 -2.86
C GLN A 200 29.31 -31.41 -2.63
N PRO A 201 28.48 -32.07 -3.46
CA PRO A 201 28.25 -33.51 -3.34
C PRO A 201 29.46 -34.33 -3.78
N ASN A 202 29.46 -35.58 -3.39
CA ASN A 202 30.51 -36.52 -3.84
C ASN A 202 30.46 -36.66 -5.36
N PRO A 203 31.61 -36.82 -6.04
CA PRO A 203 31.67 -37.12 -7.46
C PRO A 203 30.94 -38.42 -7.79
N ILE A 204 30.08 -38.38 -8.79
CA ILE A 204 29.36 -39.57 -9.25
C ILE A 204 30.18 -40.27 -10.31
N SER A 205 30.50 -41.55 -10.08
CA SER A 205 31.21 -42.39 -11.04
C SER A 205 30.24 -43.32 -11.77
N ILE A 206 30.24 -43.24 -13.10
CA ILE A 206 29.40 -44.09 -13.97
C ILE A 206 30.31 -44.98 -14.81
N CYS A 207 30.00 -46.28 -14.86
CA CYS A 207 30.77 -47.22 -15.65
C CYS A 207 30.53 -46.99 -17.16
N GLU A 208 31.61 -46.85 -17.94
CA GLU A 208 31.53 -46.90 -19.40
C GLU A 208 31.15 -48.32 -19.89
N GLY A 209 30.36 -48.40 -20.93
CA GLY A 209 30.19 -49.68 -21.57
C GLY A 209 28.97 -49.88 -22.47
N GLN A 210 28.03 -49.01 -22.53
CA GLN A 210 26.76 -49.27 -23.24
C GLN A 210 26.24 -48.09 -24.08
N GLY A 211 27.11 -47.26 -24.64
CA GLY A 211 26.68 -46.08 -25.42
C GLY A 211 26.43 -44.84 -24.54
N SER A 212 25.79 -43.77 -25.11
CA SER A 212 25.51 -42.60 -24.32
C SER A 212 24.45 -42.91 -23.26
N THR A 213 24.74 -42.49 -22.01
CA THR A 213 23.89 -42.76 -20.84
C THR A 213 23.30 -41.46 -20.34
N ASN A 214 22.03 -41.46 -19.95
CA ASN A 214 21.41 -40.37 -19.20
C ASN A 214 21.52 -40.64 -17.71
N TYR A 215 22.08 -39.67 -16.97
CA TYR A 215 22.05 -39.70 -15.52
C TYR A 215 20.94 -38.80 -15.02
N ALA A 216 20.00 -39.36 -14.25
CA ALA A 216 18.95 -38.62 -13.58
C ALA A 216 19.43 -38.25 -12.15
N PHE A 217 19.23 -36.97 -11.77
CA PHE A 217 19.60 -36.53 -10.42
C PHE A 217 18.61 -37.12 -9.41
N THR A 218 19.18 -37.72 -8.36
CA THR A 218 18.43 -38.47 -7.34
C THR A 218 18.31 -37.68 -6.04
N ASN A 219 17.45 -38.13 -5.13
CA ASN A 219 17.33 -37.56 -3.79
C ASN A 219 18.67 -37.63 -3.02
N THR A 220 19.49 -38.66 -3.24
CA THR A 220 20.81 -38.80 -2.58
C THR A 220 21.71 -37.61 -2.90
N THR A 221 21.81 -37.21 -4.18
CA THR A 221 22.58 -36.01 -4.57
C THR A 221 22.02 -34.76 -3.94
N THR A 222 20.70 -34.64 -3.92
CA THR A 222 19.98 -33.50 -3.28
C THR A 222 20.28 -33.45 -1.78
N ASP A 223 20.23 -34.59 -1.09
CA ASP A 223 20.49 -34.67 0.35
C ASP A 223 21.96 -34.33 0.69
N GLU A 224 22.92 -34.71 -0.17
CA GLU A 224 24.34 -34.33 -0.01
C GLU A 224 24.54 -32.82 -0.16
N VAL A 225 23.85 -32.17 -1.15
CA VAL A 225 23.90 -30.72 -1.34
C VAL A 225 23.29 -29.99 -0.17
N LEU A 226 22.14 -30.46 0.33
CA LEU A 226 21.47 -29.91 1.50
C LEU A 226 22.27 -30.06 2.78
N ASN A 227 23.06 -31.13 2.91
CA ASN A 227 23.90 -31.40 4.07
C ASN A 227 23.21 -31.21 5.42
N GLY A 228 22.00 -31.74 5.55
CA GLY A 228 21.17 -31.63 6.75
C GLY A 228 20.30 -30.38 6.81
N GLN A 229 20.37 -29.47 5.85
CA GLN A 229 19.38 -28.38 5.72
C GLN A 229 18.02 -28.97 5.34
N SER A 230 16.93 -28.41 5.86
CA SER A 230 15.59 -28.96 5.66
C SER A 230 15.11 -28.81 4.20
N PRO A 231 14.75 -29.89 3.51
CA PRO A 231 14.21 -29.82 2.14
C PRO A 231 12.85 -29.10 2.05
N ALA A 232 12.19 -28.85 3.19
CA ALA A 232 10.97 -28.03 3.22
C ALA A 232 11.28 -26.54 3.02
N ASN A 233 12.49 -26.10 3.42
CA ASN A 233 12.89 -24.70 3.38
C ASN A 233 13.70 -24.34 2.13
N TYR A 234 14.28 -25.33 1.44
CA TYR A 234 15.19 -25.10 0.32
C TYR A 234 14.83 -25.96 -0.89
N THR A 235 15.03 -25.38 -2.06
CA THR A 235 14.93 -26.08 -3.34
C THR A 235 16.31 -26.26 -3.94
N VAL A 236 16.67 -27.50 -4.31
CA VAL A 236 17.90 -27.82 -5.06
C VAL A 236 17.55 -28.03 -6.52
N THR A 237 18.26 -27.35 -7.41
CA THR A 237 18.05 -27.40 -8.86
C THR A 237 19.39 -27.62 -9.57
N TYR A 238 19.37 -28.38 -10.67
CA TYR A 238 20.52 -28.75 -11.44
C TYR A 238 20.54 -28.07 -12.80
N TYR A 239 21.76 -27.80 -13.33
CA TYR A 239 21.96 -27.03 -14.56
C TYR A 239 23.14 -27.60 -15.35
N ASN A 240 23.14 -27.34 -16.67
CA ASN A 240 24.27 -27.77 -17.53
C ASN A 240 25.58 -27.01 -17.25
N SER A 241 25.52 -25.89 -16.58
CA SER A 241 26.67 -25.06 -16.22
C SER A 241 26.47 -24.31 -14.90
N VAL A 242 27.57 -23.90 -14.27
CA VAL A 242 27.57 -23.02 -13.11
C VAL A 242 26.95 -21.64 -13.47
N GLY A 243 27.18 -21.16 -14.70
CA GLY A 243 26.58 -19.92 -15.18
C GLY A 243 25.05 -19.98 -15.25
N ASP A 244 24.50 -21.10 -15.73
CA ASP A 244 23.05 -21.31 -15.73
C ASP A 244 22.50 -21.43 -14.30
N ALA A 245 23.23 -22.12 -13.40
CA ALA A 245 22.86 -22.22 -11.99
C ALA A 245 22.84 -20.86 -11.30
N THR A 246 23.85 -20.01 -11.54
CA THR A 246 23.91 -18.64 -11.01
C THR A 246 22.74 -17.78 -11.51
N SER A 247 22.40 -17.93 -12.80
CA SER A 247 21.30 -17.18 -13.43
C SER A 247 19.92 -17.78 -13.15
N GLY A 248 19.85 -19.05 -12.69
CA GLY A 248 18.60 -19.78 -12.46
C GLY A 248 17.85 -20.13 -13.74
N VAL A 249 18.52 -20.20 -14.90
CA VAL A 249 17.91 -20.45 -16.22
C VAL A 249 18.20 -21.86 -16.73
N ASN A 250 17.29 -22.43 -17.52
CA ASN A 250 17.44 -23.74 -18.15
C ASN A 250 17.72 -24.90 -17.16
N PRO A 251 16.91 -25.11 -16.12
CA PRO A 251 17.10 -26.21 -15.18
C PRO A 251 16.95 -27.56 -15.89
N ILE A 252 17.68 -28.56 -15.40
CA ILE A 252 17.68 -29.93 -15.93
C ILE A 252 17.31 -30.91 -14.82
N THR A 253 16.69 -32.03 -15.18
CA THR A 253 16.42 -33.18 -14.28
C THR A 253 17.32 -34.37 -14.55
N SER A 254 18.00 -34.35 -15.68
CA SER A 254 18.97 -35.36 -16.08
C SER A 254 20.03 -34.76 -17.00
N ILE A 255 21.19 -35.40 -17.10
CA ILE A 255 22.25 -35.00 -18.01
C ILE A 255 22.66 -36.17 -18.90
N ALA A 256 22.81 -35.90 -20.20
CA ALA A 256 23.36 -36.90 -21.14
C ALA A 256 24.89 -36.98 -21.00
N ILE A 257 25.38 -38.18 -20.90
CA ILE A 257 26.83 -38.49 -20.83
C ILE A 257 27.20 -39.15 -22.15
N PRO A 258 27.86 -38.45 -23.08
CA PRO A 258 28.34 -39.02 -24.34
C PRO A 258 29.39 -40.09 -24.09
N ASN A 259 29.43 -41.11 -24.96
CA ASN A 259 30.43 -42.15 -24.90
C ASN A 259 31.85 -41.57 -25.05
N GLY A 260 32.79 -42.01 -24.22
CA GLY A 260 34.17 -41.50 -24.19
C GLY A 260 34.35 -40.20 -23.38
N THR A 261 33.31 -39.71 -22.70
CA THR A 261 33.43 -38.58 -21.80
C THR A 261 34.11 -38.97 -20.51
N THR A 262 35.15 -38.24 -20.10
CA THR A 262 35.90 -38.52 -18.85
C THR A 262 35.32 -37.79 -17.64
N THR A 263 34.81 -36.56 -17.83
CA THR A 263 34.20 -35.74 -16.78
C THR A 263 33.18 -34.80 -17.35
N ILE A 264 32.09 -34.54 -16.61
CA ILE A 264 31.11 -33.49 -16.88
C ILE A 264 30.92 -32.71 -15.58
N THR A 265 30.94 -31.40 -15.67
CA THR A 265 30.60 -30.51 -14.55
C THR A 265 29.14 -30.09 -14.66
N VAL A 266 28.42 -30.22 -13.57
CA VAL A 266 27.00 -29.81 -13.43
C VAL A 266 26.93 -28.63 -12.46
N GLY A 267 26.21 -27.58 -12.83
CA GLY A 267 25.88 -26.50 -11.91
C GLY A 267 24.76 -26.95 -10.97
N ILE A 268 24.90 -26.66 -9.70
CA ILE A 268 23.88 -26.97 -8.68
C ILE A 268 23.54 -25.66 -7.96
N ARG A 269 22.27 -25.37 -7.82
CA ARG A 269 21.76 -24.21 -7.07
C ARG A 269 20.89 -24.72 -5.94
N ILE A 270 21.16 -24.24 -4.73
CA ILE A 270 20.26 -24.33 -3.58
C ILE A 270 19.65 -22.95 -3.32
N GLN A 271 18.35 -22.88 -3.10
CA GLN A 271 17.62 -21.64 -2.98
C GLN A 271 16.64 -21.70 -1.81
N ASP A 272 16.54 -20.61 -1.05
CA ASP A 272 15.54 -20.47 0.03
C ASP A 272 14.13 -20.32 -0.58
N ASN A 273 13.17 -21.14 -0.11
CA ASN A 273 11.79 -21.13 -0.59
C ASN A 273 11.02 -19.88 -0.14
N SER A 274 11.40 -19.28 0.98
CA SER A 274 10.78 -18.05 1.51
C SER A 274 11.32 -16.78 0.83
N ASN A 275 12.58 -16.82 0.38
CA ASN A 275 13.22 -15.72 -0.34
C ASN A 275 14.06 -16.25 -1.52
N PRO A 276 13.47 -16.36 -2.72
CA PRO A 276 14.15 -16.87 -3.90
C PRO A 276 15.40 -16.09 -4.35
N SER A 277 15.60 -14.87 -3.85
CA SER A 277 16.84 -14.11 -4.08
C SER A 277 18.02 -14.66 -3.27
N CYS A 278 17.77 -15.45 -2.23
CA CYS A 278 18.77 -16.09 -1.40
C CYS A 278 19.09 -17.48 -1.98
N PHE A 279 20.26 -17.60 -2.56
CA PHE A 279 20.74 -18.84 -3.14
C PHE A 279 22.26 -18.96 -3.02
N ASP A 280 22.76 -20.19 -3.16
CA ASP A 280 24.18 -20.53 -3.31
C ASP A 280 24.35 -21.54 -4.47
N VAL A 281 25.57 -21.57 -5.06
CA VAL A 281 25.85 -22.38 -6.28
C VAL A 281 27.14 -23.16 -6.12
#